data_7576dea92ccca2a8eed9444ec6805416
#
_entry.id   7576dea92ccca2a8eed9444ec6805416
#
_cell.length_a   1.000
_cell.length_b   1.000
_cell.length_c   1.000
_cell.angle_alpha   90.00
_cell.angle_beta   90.00
_cell.angle_gamma   90.00
#
_symmetry.space_group_name_H-M   'P 1'
#
loop_
_entity.id
_entity.type
_entity.pdbx_description
1 polymer ?
#
loop_
_entity_poly.entity_id
_entity_poly.type
_entity_poly.pdbx_seq_one_letter_code
_entity_poly.pdbx_strand_id
1 'polypeptide(L)'
;MTKRHLLPPIGLAMVSVGLGIVTALLGQLAICTWTGITSSLIWVFIGAGIISAALGYIFTLPKWWIPVNFAFPIVAYLSLSTSIPSWVYLMCFLTLVLVYWNSAGERVPLYLSNPTTWRAIDNITQQHSGSFLDLGCGLGGILFYLAKRHPKKLFVGIESAPLIFLFAKARQILTHQANVDIRYGNFWKQNFSAYSTIYAFLSPAPMARVFEKISQEMPKGGTFISNSFAVPGIQPKDIITLEDRRQTELLIWII
;
A
#
# COMPACT_ATOMS: atom_id res chain seq x y z
N MET A 1 -21.06 15.98 -10.00
CA MET A 1 -21.95 15.40 -8.98
C MET A 1 -21.49 13.97 -8.69
N THR A 2 -20.75 13.76 -7.62
CA THR A 2 -20.34 12.42 -7.16
C THR A 2 -21.53 11.77 -6.50
N LYS A 3 -22.09 10.72 -7.10
CA LYS A 3 -23.14 9.90 -6.48
C LYS A 3 -22.57 9.36 -5.16
N ARG A 4 -23.11 9.80 -4.03
CA ARG A 4 -22.79 9.19 -2.72
C ARG A 4 -23.39 7.79 -2.71
N HIS A 5 -22.55 6.78 -2.89
CA HIS A 5 -22.97 5.40 -2.66
C HIS A 5 -23.11 5.17 -1.16
N LEU A 6 -24.20 4.49 -0.74
CA LEU A 6 -24.46 4.09 0.65
C LEU A 6 -23.39 3.12 1.19
N LEU A 7 -22.73 2.38 0.28
CA LEU A 7 -21.70 1.42 0.61
C LEU A 7 -20.35 1.82 -0.06
N PRO A 8 -19.20 1.52 0.58
CA PRO A 8 -17.90 1.65 -0.06
C PRO A 8 -17.76 0.69 -1.25
N PRO A 9 -16.85 0.96 -2.21
CA PRO A 9 -16.69 0.14 -3.42
C PRO A 9 -16.54 -1.36 -3.14
N ILE A 10 -15.83 -1.74 -2.09
CA ILE A 10 -15.67 -3.15 -1.67
C ILE A 10 -17.02 -3.77 -1.26
N GLY A 11 -17.86 -3.03 -0.53
CA GLY A 11 -19.18 -3.50 -0.14
C GLY A 11 -20.09 -3.74 -1.35
N LEU A 12 -20.07 -2.82 -2.32
CA LEU A 12 -20.81 -2.98 -3.59
C LEU A 12 -20.27 -4.16 -4.41
N ALA A 13 -18.96 -4.39 -4.44
CA ALA A 13 -18.36 -5.54 -5.10
C ALA A 13 -18.80 -6.86 -4.46
N MET A 14 -18.79 -6.95 -3.13
CA MET A 14 -19.27 -8.13 -2.40
C MET A 14 -20.76 -8.42 -2.68
N VAL A 15 -21.59 -7.39 -2.70
CA VAL A 15 -23.02 -7.51 -3.06
C VAL A 15 -23.16 -8.00 -4.50
N SER A 16 -22.40 -7.44 -5.45
CA SER A 16 -22.42 -7.87 -6.86
C SER A 16 -22.06 -9.34 -7.01
N VAL A 17 -21.03 -9.80 -6.31
CA VAL A 17 -20.58 -11.21 -6.34
C VAL A 17 -21.61 -12.12 -5.71
N GLY A 18 -22.13 -11.76 -4.54
CA GLY A 18 -23.17 -12.55 -3.87
C GLY A 18 -24.44 -12.73 -4.72
N LEU A 19 -24.95 -11.63 -5.27
CA LEU A 19 -26.10 -11.67 -6.18
C LEU A 19 -25.81 -12.46 -7.44
N GLY A 20 -24.62 -12.33 -8.02
CA GLY A 20 -24.21 -13.09 -9.21
C GLY A 20 -24.21 -14.59 -8.98
N ILE A 21 -23.65 -15.05 -7.85
CA ILE A 21 -23.64 -16.47 -7.48
C ILE A 21 -25.05 -16.98 -7.24
N VAL A 22 -25.86 -16.29 -6.44
CA VAL A 22 -27.24 -16.69 -6.15
C VAL A 22 -28.07 -16.77 -7.43
N THR A 23 -27.98 -15.77 -8.30
CA THR A 23 -28.75 -15.75 -9.56
C THR A 23 -28.34 -16.91 -10.49
N ALA A 24 -27.03 -17.18 -10.61
CA ALA A 24 -26.55 -18.28 -11.44
C ALA A 24 -26.98 -19.65 -10.91
N LEU A 25 -26.96 -19.86 -9.60
CA LEU A 25 -27.40 -21.11 -8.97
C LEU A 25 -28.93 -21.32 -9.11
N LEU A 26 -29.71 -20.26 -8.92
CA LEU A 26 -31.17 -20.32 -9.14
C LEU A 26 -31.51 -20.58 -10.61
N GLY A 27 -30.78 -19.94 -11.54
CA GLY A 27 -30.92 -20.20 -12.98
C GLY A 27 -30.63 -21.67 -13.33
N GLN A 28 -29.55 -22.24 -12.80
CA GLN A 28 -29.22 -23.65 -12.98
C GLN A 28 -30.30 -24.57 -12.41
N LEU A 29 -30.81 -24.26 -11.23
CA LEU A 29 -31.91 -25.05 -10.63
C LEU A 29 -33.17 -25.01 -11.51
N ALA A 30 -33.53 -23.83 -12.02
CA ALA A 30 -34.69 -23.69 -12.90
C ALA A 30 -34.50 -24.46 -14.21
N ILE A 31 -33.33 -24.41 -14.85
CA ILE A 31 -33.01 -25.16 -16.06
C ILE A 31 -33.11 -26.67 -15.76
N CYS A 32 -32.53 -27.13 -14.68
CA CYS A 32 -32.55 -28.55 -14.29
C CYS A 32 -34.00 -29.06 -14.05
N THR A 33 -34.83 -28.26 -13.37
CA THR A 33 -36.24 -28.65 -13.09
C THR A 33 -37.10 -28.69 -14.33
N TRP A 34 -36.84 -27.83 -15.33
CA TRP A 34 -37.66 -27.74 -16.57
C TRP A 34 -37.20 -28.68 -17.67
N THR A 35 -35.91 -28.93 -17.80
CA THR A 35 -35.32 -29.68 -18.93
C THR A 35 -34.66 -31.00 -18.52
N GLY A 36 -34.46 -31.24 -17.23
CA GLY A 36 -33.64 -32.35 -16.72
C GLY A 36 -32.14 -32.23 -17.01
N ILE A 37 -31.69 -31.12 -17.62
CA ILE A 37 -30.28 -30.91 -18.00
C ILE A 37 -29.51 -30.35 -16.81
N THR A 38 -28.44 -31.04 -16.43
CA THR A 38 -27.46 -30.51 -15.44
C THR A 38 -26.21 -30.06 -16.15
N SER A 39 -25.84 -28.76 -16.00
CA SER A 39 -24.56 -28.29 -16.48
C SER A 39 -23.47 -28.51 -15.46
N SER A 40 -22.22 -28.60 -15.93
CA SER A 40 -21.06 -28.63 -15.01
C SER A 40 -21.01 -27.35 -14.18
N LEU A 41 -20.71 -27.48 -12.88
CA LEU A 41 -20.63 -26.34 -11.95
C LEU A 41 -19.69 -25.22 -12.43
N ILE A 42 -18.63 -25.56 -13.17
CA ILE A 42 -17.74 -24.53 -13.74
C ILE A 42 -18.50 -23.52 -14.61
N TRP A 43 -19.48 -23.97 -15.42
CA TRP A 43 -20.28 -23.09 -16.26
C TRP A 43 -21.22 -22.20 -15.45
N VAL A 44 -21.72 -22.72 -14.32
CA VAL A 44 -22.53 -21.93 -13.38
C VAL A 44 -21.70 -20.80 -12.77
N PHE A 45 -20.46 -21.10 -12.37
CA PHE A 45 -19.58 -20.08 -11.79
C PHE A 45 -19.03 -19.10 -12.82
N ILE A 46 -18.86 -19.49 -14.09
CA ILE A 46 -18.59 -18.55 -15.20
C ILE A 46 -19.79 -17.63 -15.38
N GLY A 47 -21.02 -18.13 -15.43
CA GLY A 47 -22.23 -17.33 -15.46
C GLY A 47 -22.35 -16.37 -14.27
N ALA A 48 -22.04 -16.84 -13.07
CA ALA A 48 -21.98 -16.02 -11.87
C ALA A 48 -20.98 -14.85 -12.04
N GLY A 49 -19.80 -15.13 -12.61
CA GLY A 49 -18.79 -14.12 -12.90
C GLY A 49 -19.30 -13.05 -13.89
N ILE A 50 -19.96 -13.45 -14.96
CA ILE A 50 -20.55 -12.54 -15.94
C ILE A 50 -21.60 -11.63 -15.26
N ILE A 51 -22.51 -12.21 -14.48
CA ILE A 51 -23.55 -11.47 -13.77
C ILE A 51 -22.91 -10.50 -12.75
N SER A 52 -21.93 -10.96 -11.99
CA SER A 52 -21.22 -10.15 -10.99
C SER A 52 -20.51 -8.95 -11.62
N ALA A 53 -19.87 -9.15 -12.79
CA ALA A 53 -19.22 -8.07 -13.54
C ALA A 53 -20.24 -7.06 -14.08
N ALA A 54 -21.37 -7.53 -14.62
CA ALA A 54 -22.46 -6.68 -15.10
C ALA A 54 -23.08 -5.84 -13.96
N LEU A 55 -23.33 -6.45 -12.81
CA LEU A 55 -23.81 -5.74 -11.62
C LEU A 55 -22.78 -4.72 -11.11
N GLY A 56 -21.50 -5.06 -11.12
CA GLY A 56 -20.42 -4.12 -10.77
C GLY A 56 -20.40 -2.90 -11.70
N TYR A 57 -20.63 -3.09 -13.00
CA TYR A 57 -20.78 -2.01 -13.96
C TYR A 57 -22.03 -1.14 -13.68
N ILE A 58 -23.17 -1.77 -13.42
CA ILE A 58 -24.44 -1.11 -13.10
C ILE A 58 -24.29 -0.28 -11.80
N PHE A 59 -23.61 -0.82 -10.79
CA PHE A 59 -23.33 -0.13 -9.51
C PHE A 59 -22.22 0.92 -9.65
N THR A 60 -21.75 1.20 -10.86
CA THR A 60 -20.73 2.23 -11.16
C THR A 60 -19.43 2.03 -10.38
N LEU A 61 -19.03 0.77 -10.15
CA LEU A 61 -17.73 0.46 -9.57
C LEU A 61 -16.59 0.95 -10.48
N PRO A 62 -15.44 1.34 -9.92
CA PRO A 62 -14.25 1.64 -10.70
C PRO A 62 -13.90 0.50 -11.68
N LYS A 63 -13.50 0.83 -12.91
CA LYS A 63 -13.33 -0.14 -14.01
C LYS A 63 -12.49 -1.36 -13.68
N TRP A 64 -11.51 -1.22 -12.78
CA TRP A 64 -10.63 -2.33 -12.36
C TRP A 64 -11.34 -3.38 -11.49
N TRP A 65 -12.52 -3.07 -10.89
CA TRP A 65 -13.36 -4.03 -10.20
C TRP A 65 -14.09 -5.00 -11.13
N ILE A 66 -14.32 -4.64 -12.38
CA ILE A 66 -15.07 -5.49 -13.33
C ILE A 66 -14.37 -6.83 -13.54
N PRO A 67 -13.07 -6.89 -13.91
CA PRO A 67 -12.37 -8.17 -14.02
C PRO A 67 -12.25 -8.91 -12.68
N VAL A 68 -12.17 -8.21 -11.56
CA VAL A 68 -12.15 -8.84 -10.22
C VAL A 68 -13.48 -9.53 -9.92
N ASN A 69 -14.61 -8.84 -10.14
CA ASN A 69 -15.95 -9.43 -9.94
C ASN A 69 -16.20 -10.61 -10.87
N PHE A 70 -15.68 -10.57 -12.12
CA PHE A 70 -15.77 -11.69 -13.04
C PHE A 70 -14.97 -12.89 -12.57
N ALA A 71 -13.72 -12.69 -12.19
CA ALA A 71 -12.79 -13.76 -11.84
C ALA A 71 -13.11 -14.40 -10.48
N PHE A 72 -13.61 -13.63 -9.51
CA PHE A 72 -13.75 -14.08 -8.12
C PHE A 72 -14.61 -15.34 -7.96
N PRO A 73 -15.83 -15.47 -8.53
CA PRO A 73 -16.62 -16.69 -8.41
C PRO A 73 -15.91 -17.92 -9.01
N ILE A 74 -15.23 -17.74 -10.14
CA ILE A 74 -14.50 -18.81 -10.83
C ILE A 74 -13.32 -19.28 -9.97
N VAL A 75 -12.51 -18.34 -9.47
CA VAL A 75 -11.36 -18.65 -8.60
C VAL A 75 -11.83 -19.33 -7.31
N ALA A 76 -12.91 -18.84 -6.70
CA ALA A 76 -13.49 -19.46 -5.51
C ALA A 76 -13.92 -20.93 -5.77
N TYR A 77 -14.61 -21.20 -6.89
CA TYR A 77 -14.98 -22.56 -7.28
C TYR A 77 -13.74 -23.45 -7.50
N LEU A 78 -12.76 -22.98 -8.27
CA LEU A 78 -11.55 -23.73 -8.54
C LEU A 78 -10.77 -24.01 -7.24
N SER A 79 -10.72 -23.04 -6.32
CA SER A 79 -10.08 -23.19 -5.01
C SER A 79 -10.73 -24.26 -4.16
N LEU A 80 -12.07 -24.34 -4.17
CA LEU A 80 -12.84 -25.37 -3.45
C LEU A 80 -12.78 -26.74 -4.13
N SER A 81 -12.56 -26.77 -5.46
CA SER A 81 -12.48 -28.01 -6.25
C SER A 81 -11.08 -28.62 -6.25
N THR A 82 -10.08 -27.91 -5.74
CA THR A 82 -8.70 -28.40 -5.66
C THR A 82 -8.42 -29.04 -4.31
N SER A 83 -7.48 -30.00 -4.28
CA SER A 83 -7.02 -30.64 -3.05
C SER A 83 -6.04 -29.77 -2.25
N ILE A 84 -6.12 -28.42 -2.37
CA ILE A 84 -5.26 -27.51 -1.61
C ILE A 84 -5.64 -27.58 -0.14
N PRO A 85 -4.72 -27.93 0.77
CA PRO A 85 -5.02 -27.97 2.20
C PRO A 85 -5.49 -26.62 2.73
N SER A 86 -6.49 -26.60 3.61
CA SER A 86 -7.08 -25.35 4.13
C SER A 86 -6.07 -24.44 4.83
N TRP A 87 -5.01 -25.00 5.41
CA TRP A 87 -3.95 -24.21 6.04
C TRP A 87 -3.20 -23.30 5.06
N VAL A 88 -3.14 -23.65 3.75
CA VAL A 88 -2.50 -22.79 2.72
C VAL A 88 -3.25 -21.47 2.59
N TYR A 89 -4.59 -21.51 2.56
CA TYR A 89 -5.41 -20.29 2.52
C TYR A 89 -5.22 -19.45 3.77
N LEU A 90 -5.13 -20.08 4.94
CA LEU A 90 -4.84 -19.39 6.19
C LEU A 90 -3.47 -18.73 6.14
N MET A 91 -2.45 -19.43 5.65
CA MET A 91 -1.10 -18.85 5.51
C MET A 91 -1.06 -17.67 4.53
N CYS A 92 -1.74 -17.78 3.39
CA CYS A 92 -1.89 -16.67 2.44
C CYS A 92 -2.58 -15.46 3.09
N PHE A 93 -3.67 -15.70 3.82
CA PHE A 93 -4.39 -14.64 4.53
C PHE A 93 -3.52 -13.96 5.59
N LEU A 94 -2.86 -14.75 6.44
CA LEU A 94 -1.95 -14.21 7.46
C LEU A 94 -0.79 -13.42 6.84
N THR A 95 -0.23 -13.91 5.74
CA THR A 95 0.82 -13.19 5.00
C THR A 95 0.32 -11.82 4.52
N LEU A 96 -0.88 -11.77 3.93
CA LEU A 96 -1.48 -10.51 3.50
C LEU A 96 -1.73 -9.57 4.68
N VAL A 97 -2.23 -10.07 5.81
CA VAL A 97 -2.43 -9.27 7.02
C VAL A 97 -1.09 -8.68 7.51
N LEU A 98 -0.03 -9.48 7.54
CA LEU A 98 1.30 -9.03 8.00
C LEU A 98 1.98 -8.03 7.04
N VAL A 99 1.69 -8.11 5.75
CA VAL A 99 2.18 -7.15 4.74
C VAL A 99 1.39 -5.84 4.79
N TYR A 100 0.05 -5.94 4.83
CA TYR A 100 -0.85 -4.77 4.78
C TYR A 100 -1.28 -4.29 6.17
N TRP A 101 -0.49 -4.58 7.20
CA TRP A 101 -0.79 -4.27 8.60
C TRP A 101 -1.25 -2.83 8.84
N ASN A 102 -0.57 -1.87 8.19
CA ASN A 102 -0.83 -0.44 8.35
C ASN A 102 -2.02 0.08 7.54
N SER A 103 -2.49 -0.66 6.55
CA SER A 103 -3.55 -0.20 5.66
C SER A 103 -4.89 -0.08 6.37
N ALA A 104 -5.15 -0.90 7.38
CA ALA A 104 -6.39 -0.88 8.15
C ALA A 104 -6.44 0.26 9.17
N GLY A 105 -5.33 0.56 9.88
CA GLY A 105 -5.26 1.58 10.92
C GLY A 105 -4.91 2.97 10.39
N GLU A 106 -3.75 3.11 9.79
CA GLU A 106 -3.20 4.40 9.36
C GLU A 106 -3.60 4.78 7.92
N ARG A 107 -4.30 3.90 7.20
CA ARG A 107 -4.67 4.05 5.78
C ARG A 107 -3.46 4.31 4.86
N VAL A 108 -2.32 3.74 5.23
CA VAL A 108 -1.08 3.84 4.46
C VAL A 108 -0.78 2.48 3.83
N PRO A 109 -1.04 2.29 2.53
CA PRO A 109 -0.60 1.10 1.82
C PRO A 109 0.93 1.10 1.66
N LEU A 110 1.49 -0.07 1.31
CA LEU A 110 2.93 -0.17 1.05
C LEU A 110 3.29 0.57 -0.25
N TYR A 111 3.92 1.73 -0.11
CA TYR A 111 4.52 2.47 -1.22
C TYR A 111 6.02 2.17 -1.29
N LEU A 112 6.52 1.99 -2.51
CA LEU A 112 7.95 1.80 -2.76
C LEU A 112 8.46 2.91 -3.67
N SER A 113 9.45 3.65 -3.19
CA SER A 113 10.19 4.64 -3.97
C SER A 113 11.11 3.95 -4.99
N ASN A 114 11.37 4.63 -6.11
CA ASN A 114 12.18 4.11 -7.20
C ASN A 114 13.60 4.72 -7.20
N PRO A 115 14.53 4.17 -8.00
CA PRO A 115 15.90 4.67 -8.07
C PRO A 115 16.03 6.14 -8.52
N THR A 116 15.09 6.68 -9.29
CA THR A 116 15.08 8.09 -9.69
C THR A 116 14.81 8.98 -8.48
N THR A 117 13.84 8.60 -7.66
CA THR A 117 13.58 9.24 -6.35
C THR A 117 14.81 9.19 -5.44
N TRP A 118 15.49 8.04 -5.37
CA TRP A 118 16.67 7.89 -4.51
C TRP A 118 17.81 8.82 -4.92
N ARG A 119 18.06 8.98 -6.24
CA ARG A 119 19.08 9.91 -6.76
C ARG A 119 18.73 11.38 -6.44
N ALA A 120 17.48 11.77 -6.58
CA ALA A 120 17.04 13.11 -6.24
C ALA A 120 17.22 13.42 -4.75
N ILE A 121 16.85 12.48 -3.87
CA ILE A 121 17.03 12.64 -2.42
C ILE A 121 18.51 12.60 -2.02
N ASP A 122 19.36 11.84 -2.73
CA ASP A 122 20.80 11.85 -2.55
C ASP A 122 21.38 13.27 -2.70
N ASN A 123 21.01 13.98 -3.76
CA ASN A 123 21.44 15.36 -4.00
C ASN A 123 21.02 16.31 -2.88
N ILE A 124 19.81 16.15 -2.32
CA ILE A 124 19.34 16.92 -1.17
C ILE A 124 20.13 16.55 0.09
N THR A 125 20.33 15.26 0.31
CA THR A 125 21.02 14.73 1.49
C THR A 125 22.48 15.16 1.56
N GLN A 126 23.16 15.41 0.44
CA GLN A 126 24.53 15.92 0.40
C GLN A 126 24.65 17.31 1.03
N GLN A 127 23.64 18.14 0.92
CA GLN A 127 23.63 19.53 1.38
C GLN A 127 23.38 19.67 2.88
N HIS A 128 22.90 18.62 3.55
CA HIS A 128 22.55 18.64 4.96
C HIS A 128 23.49 17.75 5.78
N SER A 129 23.99 18.25 6.90
CA SER A 129 24.70 17.46 7.91
C SER A 129 23.69 16.82 8.88
N GLY A 130 23.99 15.64 9.40
CA GLY A 130 23.18 14.98 10.44
C GLY A 130 22.45 13.74 9.97
N SER A 131 21.60 13.21 10.84
CA SER A 131 20.92 11.94 10.64
C SER A 131 19.68 12.06 9.77
N PHE A 132 19.39 10.99 9.03
CA PHE A 132 18.24 10.85 8.16
C PHE A 132 17.23 9.85 8.74
N LEU A 133 15.94 10.20 8.71
CA LEU A 133 14.85 9.33 9.15
C LEU A 133 13.86 9.07 8.01
N ASP A 134 13.52 7.80 7.78
CA ASP A 134 12.47 7.37 6.84
C ASP A 134 11.25 6.88 7.64
N LEU A 135 10.11 7.56 7.47
CA LEU A 135 8.85 7.24 8.14
C LEU A 135 8.08 6.18 7.34
N GLY A 136 7.99 4.96 7.84
CA GLY A 136 7.43 3.83 7.09
C GLY A 136 8.38 3.37 5.99
N CYS A 137 9.60 3.00 6.38
CA CYS A 137 10.69 2.77 5.44
C CYS A 137 10.49 1.58 4.49
N GLY A 138 9.44 0.78 4.67
CA GLY A 138 9.17 -0.39 3.86
C GLY A 138 10.37 -1.36 3.86
N LEU A 139 10.83 -1.74 2.69
CA LEU A 139 12.01 -2.60 2.51
C LEU A 139 13.35 -1.86 2.67
N GLY A 140 13.33 -0.60 3.08
CA GLY A 140 14.53 0.23 3.32
C GLY A 140 15.31 0.61 2.07
N GLY A 141 14.74 0.51 0.87
CA GLY A 141 15.46 0.69 -0.40
C GLY A 141 16.29 1.98 -0.46
N ILE A 142 15.69 3.11 -0.11
CA ILE A 142 16.35 4.41 -0.09
C ILE A 142 17.46 4.46 0.97
N LEU A 143 17.24 3.92 2.15
CA LEU A 143 18.22 3.95 3.25
C LEU A 143 19.51 3.22 2.86
N PHE A 144 19.39 2.02 2.32
CA PHE A 144 20.55 1.26 1.85
C PHE A 144 21.27 1.91 0.68
N TYR A 145 20.55 2.61 -0.20
CA TYR A 145 21.13 3.36 -1.30
C TYR A 145 21.94 4.56 -0.79
N LEU A 146 21.35 5.38 0.08
CA LEU A 146 21.99 6.56 0.64
C LEU A 146 23.16 6.21 1.56
N ALA A 147 23.03 5.18 2.37
CA ALA A 147 24.05 4.76 3.32
C ALA A 147 25.38 4.37 2.66
N LYS A 148 25.34 3.75 1.46
CA LYS A 148 26.53 3.46 0.67
C LYS A 148 27.26 4.71 0.20
N ARG A 149 26.53 5.78 -0.06
CA ARG A 149 27.07 7.04 -0.62
C ARG A 149 27.53 7.99 0.47
N HIS A 150 26.94 7.90 1.66
CA HIS A 150 27.23 8.75 2.81
C HIS A 150 27.64 7.93 4.03
N PRO A 151 28.83 7.29 4.04
CA PRO A 151 29.24 6.36 5.09
C PRO A 151 29.35 6.98 6.49
N LYS A 152 29.48 8.31 6.58
CA LYS A 152 29.57 9.04 7.85
C LYS A 152 28.21 9.47 8.42
N LYS A 153 27.10 9.28 7.69
CA LYS A 153 25.75 9.66 8.14
C LYS A 153 24.98 8.44 8.61
N LEU A 154 24.15 8.64 9.64
CA LEU A 154 23.24 7.62 10.13
C LEU A 154 21.91 7.69 9.41
N PHE A 155 21.45 6.56 8.90
CA PHE A 155 20.17 6.39 8.22
C PHE A 155 19.28 5.47 9.04
N VAL A 156 18.19 6.03 9.57
CA VAL A 156 17.23 5.30 10.40
C VAL A 156 15.94 5.09 9.64
N GLY A 157 15.39 3.89 9.70
CA GLY A 157 14.08 3.56 9.14
C GLY A 157 13.16 2.97 10.20
N ILE A 158 11.92 3.40 10.23
CA ILE A 158 10.90 2.86 11.12
C ILE A 158 9.85 2.17 10.27
N GLU A 159 9.56 0.90 10.59
CA GLU A 159 8.54 0.12 9.93
C GLU A 159 7.67 -0.61 10.97
N SER A 160 6.35 -0.52 10.78
CA SER A 160 5.39 -1.14 11.71
C SER A 160 4.70 -2.37 11.14
N ALA A 161 4.77 -2.63 9.82
CA ALA A 161 4.31 -3.87 9.24
C ALA A 161 5.30 -5.01 9.55
N PRO A 162 4.89 -6.04 10.31
CA PRO A 162 5.83 -7.03 10.86
C PRO A 162 6.65 -7.76 9.80
N LEU A 163 6.01 -8.23 8.74
CA LEU A 163 6.69 -8.99 7.70
C LEU A 163 7.64 -8.12 6.87
N ILE A 164 7.22 -6.90 6.56
CA ILE A 164 8.05 -5.93 5.82
C ILE A 164 9.28 -5.53 6.65
N PHE A 165 9.09 -5.26 7.95
CA PHE A 165 10.20 -5.02 8.87
C PHE A 165 11.20 -6.18 8.89
N LEU A 166 10.73 -7.44 8.97
CA LEU A 166 11.62 -8.61 8.99
C LEU A 166 12.49 -8.68 7.71
N PHE A 167 11.92 -8.41 6.53
CA PHE A 167 12.68 -8.34 5.29
C PHE A 167 13.70 -7.21 5.28
N ALA A 168 13.33 -6.01 5.73
CA ALA A 168 14.24 -4.87 5.82
C ALA A 168 15.37 -5.15 6.83
N LYS A 169 15.05 -5.75 7.97
CA LYS A 169 16.03 -6.11 9.01
C LYS A 169 16.98 -7.22 8.55
N ALA A 170 16.48 -8.25 7.89
CA ALA A 170 17.32 -9.28 7.27
C ALA A 170 18.29 -8.68 6.25
N ARG A 171 17.81 -7.75 5.41
CA ARG A 171 18.64 -7.01 4.48
C ARG A 171 19.73 -6.19 5.19
N GLN A 172 19.42 -5.52 6.30
CA GLN A 172 20.40 -4.80 7.13
C GLN A 172 21.52 -5.73 7.59
N ILE A 173 21.16 -6.90 8.12
CA ILE A 173 22.11 -7.91 8.61
C ILE A 173 22.99 -8.41 7.46
N LEU A 174 22.39 -8.78 6.33
CA LEU A 174 23.08 -9.35 5.19
C LEU A 174 24.01 -8.35 4.47
N THR A 175 23.66 -7.07 4.47
CA THR A 175 24.48 -6.05 3.79
C THR A 175 25.60 -5.49 4.67
N HIS A 176 25.63 -5.80 5.97
CA HIS A 176 26.61 -5.31 6.93
C HIS A 176 26.83 -3.78 6.92
N GLN A 177 25.80 -3.01 6.54
CA GLN A 177 25.87 -1.56 6.53
C GLN A 177 25.67 -1.00 7.94
N ALA A 178 26.78 -0.66 8.60
CA ALA A 178 26.79 -0.21 10.00
C ALA A 178 26.06 1.12 10.23
N ASN A 179 25.90 1.92 9.18
CA ASN A 179 25.23 3.23 9.22
C ASN A 179 23.75 3.19 8.82
N VAL A 180 23.13 2.00 8.71
CA VAL A 180 21.69 1.80 8.56
C VAL A 180 21.14 1.18 9.84
N ASP A 181 20.06 1.74 10.38
CA ASP A 181 19.36 1.20 11.53
C ASP A 181 17.86 1.07 11.24
N ILE A 182 17.41 -0.17 11.03
CA ILE A 182 15.99 -0.50 10.80
C ILE A 182 15.35 -0.88 12.14
N ARG A 183 14.32 -0.12 12.54
CA ARG A 183 13.60 -0.26 13.80
C ARG A 183 12.16 -0.72 13.58
N TYR A 184 11.74 -1.71 14.33
CA TYR A 184 10.33 -2.09 14.41
C TYR A 184 9.57 -1.12 15.31
N GLY A 185 8.47 -0.58 14.83
CA GLY A 185 7.61 0.23 15.67
C GLY A 185 6.78 1.26 14.93
N ASN A 186 6.08 2.05 15.72
CA ASN A 186 5.24 3.13 15.24
C ASN A 186 6.02 4.45 15.30
N PHE A 187 6.17 5.14 14.16
CA PHE A 187 6.92 6.40 14.05
C PHE A 187 6.28 7.54 14.87
N TRP A 188 5.00 7.44 15.23
CA TRP A 188 4.36 8.41 16.13
C TRP A 188 5.00 8.47 17.52
N LYS A 189 5.63 7.37 17.96
CA LYS A 189 6.34 7.28 19.25
C LYS A 189 7.81 7.69 19.16
N GLN A 190 8.32 7.94 17.96
CA GLN A 190 9.69 8.33 17.74
C GLN A 190 9.87 9.83 18.03
N ASN A 191 10.96 10.19 18.69
CA ASN A 191 11.38 11.59 18.84
C ASN A 191 12.09 12.05 17.56
N PHE A 192 11.62 13.14 16.96
CA PHE A 192 12.17 13.67 15.70
C PHE A 192 13.30 14.67 15.89
N SER A 193 13.60 15.11 17.13
CA SER A 193 14.64 16.12 17.41
C SER A 193 16.07 15.68 17.04
N ALA A 194 16.31 14.37 16.94
CA ALA A 194 17.62 13.81 16.61
C ALA A 194 17.93 13.81 15.09
N TYR A 195 16.99 14.21 14.24
CA TYR A 195 17.11 14.08 12.78
C TYR A 195 17.13 15.44 12.11
N SER A 196 18.07 15.62 11.19
CA SER A 196 18.15 16.83 10.36
C SER A 196 17.35 16.71 9.07
N THR A 197 17.09 15.49 8.63
CA THR A 197 16.27 15.21 7.45
C THR A 197 15.27 14.11 7.77
N ILE A 198 13.99 14.36 7.48
CA ILE A 198 12.92 13.37 7.57
C ILE A 198 12.30 13.18 6.19
N TYR A 199 12.20 11.95 5.77
CA TYR A 199 11.55 11.54 4.53
C TYR A 199 10.30 10.72 4.82
N ALA A 200 9.25 10.93 4.02
CA ALA A 200 8.01 10.17 4.09
C ALA A 200 7.46 9.85 2.70
N PHE A 201 7.08 8.59 2.50
CA PHE A 201 6.25 8.17 1.37
C PHE A 201 4.99 7.50 1.92
N LEU A 202 4.13 8.30 2.49
CA LEU A 202 2.89 7.90 3.13
C LEU A 202 1.68 8.24 2.25
N SER A 203 0.46 7.89 2.70
CA SER A 203 -0.78 8.36 2.06
C SER A 203 -1.10 9.80 2.49
N PRO A 204 -2.06 10.50 1.84
CA PRO A 204 -2.50 11.82 2.27
C PRO A 204 -3.07 11.85 3.70
N ALA A 205 -3.61 10.73 4.18
CA ALA A 205 -4.37 10.69 5.43
C ALA A 205 -3.57 11.16 6.67
N PRO A 206 -2.32 10.72 6.93
CA PRO A 206 -1.56 11.14 8.09
C PRO A 206 -0.80 12.47 7.90
N MET A 207 -0.72 13.05 6.69
CA MET A 207 0.24 14.11 6.36
C MET A 207 0.12 15.37 7.22
N ALA A 208 -1.10 15.83 7.52
CA ALA A 208 -1.30 17.01 8.37
C ALA A 208 -0.72 16.78 9.78
N ARG A 209 -1.01 15.61 10.36
CA ARG A 209 -0.55 15.23 11.70
C ARG A 209 0.96 14.93 11.75
N VAL A 210 1.51 14.38 10.67
CA VAL A 210 2.97 14.18 10.52
C VAL A 210 3.67 15.53 10.51
N PHE A 211 3.17 16.49 9.75
CA PHE A 211 3.77 17.82 9.68
C PHE A 211 3.68 18.58 11.00
N GLU A 212 2.56 18.47 11.71
CA GLU A 212 2.41 19.04 13.07
C GLU A 212 3.50 18.53 14.00
N LYS A 213 3.69 17.20 14.06
CA LYS A 213 4.74 16.59 14.88
C LYS A 213 6.15 17.02 14.45
N ILE A 214 6.40 17.09 13.14
CA ILE A 214 7.68 17.56 12.57
C ILE A 214 7.96 19.00 13.01
N SER A 215 6.99 19.90 12.90
CA SER A 215 7.12 21.31 13.27
C SER A 215 7.37 21.52 14.76
N GLN A 216 6.88 20.61 15.61
CA GLN A 216 7.08 20.67 17.06
C GLN A 216 8.42 20.09 17.51
N GLU A 217 8.92 19.05 16.85
CA GLU A 217 10.03 18.28 17.36
C GLU A 217 11.33 18.45 16.56
N MET A 218 11.28 18.73 15.25
CA MET A 218 12.50 18.86 14.46
C MET A 218 13.29 20.13 14.83
N PRO A 219 14.63 20.07 14.76
CA PRO A 219 15.44 21.26 14.96
C PRO A 219 15.19 22.28 13.83
N LYS A 220 15.30 23.58 14.16
CA LYS A 220 15.23 24.67 13.17
C LYS A 220 16.26 24.46 12.07
N GLY A 221 15.85 24.68 10.82
CA GLY A 221 16.65 24.41 9.63
C GLY A 221 16.61 22.94 9.19
N GLY A 222 15.86 22.09 9.89
CA GLY A 222 15.63 20.70 9.49
C GLY A 222 14.81 20.62 8.20
N THR A 223 15.02 19.56 7.42
CA THR A 223 14.37 19.34 6.12
C THR A 223 13.38 18.20 6.19
N PHE A 224 12.14 18.50 5.84
CA PHE A 224 11.12 17.46 5.63
C PHE A 224 10.88 17.27 4.14
N ILE A 225 10.91 16.02 3.68
CA ILE A 225 10.69 15.63 2.28
C ILE A 225 9.51 14.67 2.22
N SER A 226 8.46 15.04 1.51
CA SER A 226 7.34 14.15 1.20
C SER A 226 7.37 13.73 -0.26
N ASN A 227 7.19 12.44 -0.48
CA ASN A 227 7.06 11.87 -1.82
C ASN A 227 5.59 11.86 -2.24
N SER A 228 5.27 12.59 -3.30
CA SER A 228 3.97 12.64 -3.99
C SER A 228 2.79 13.23 -3.21
N PHE A 229 2.85 13.34 -1.88
CA PHE A 229 1.70 13.78 -1.09
C PHE A 229 1.96 15.09 -0.36
N ALA A 230 1.12 16.07 -0.65
CA ALA A 230 1.20 17.39 -0.02
C ALA A 230 0.69 17.38 1.43
N VAL A 231 1.16 18.33 2.21
CA VAL A 231 0.59 18.66 3.52
C VAL A 231 -0.60 19.60 3.31
N PRO A 232 -1.80 19.24 3.76
CA PRO A 232 -2.98 20.08 3.57
C PRO A 232 -2.80 21.49 4.18
N GLY A 233 -3.03 22.51 3.36
CA GLY A 233 -2.97 23.91 3.81
C GLY A 233 -1.56 24.50 4.02
N ILE A 234 -0.49 23.74 3.79
CA ILE A 234 0.90 24.21 4.00
C ILE A 234 1.69 24.02 2.71
N GLN A 235 2.08 25.14 2.10
CA GLN A 235 2.85 25.14 0.87
C GLN A 235 4.29 24.66 1.14
N PRO A 236 4.85 23.79 0.29
CA PRO A 236 6.26 23.44 0.37
C PRO A 236 7.13 24.63 -0.04
N LYS A 237 8.36 24.68 0.47
CA LYS A 237 9.38 25.63 0.04
C LYS A 237 9.82 25.38 -1.40
N ASP A 238 9.99 24.08 -1.75
CA ASP A 238 10.41 23.64 -3.08
C ASP A 238 9.62 22.40 -3.51
N ILE A 239 9.40 22.25 -4.81
CA ILE A 239 8.83 21.07 -5.45
C ILE A 239 9.78 20.62 -6.56
N ILE A 240 10.26 19.38 -6.47
CA ILE A 240 11.11 18.77 -7.50
C ILE A 240 10.28 17.71 -8.23
N THR A 241 9.93 17.97 -9.48
CA THR A 241 9.25 16.98 -10.34
C THR A 241 10.31 16.10 -10.99
N LEU A 242 10.18 14.79 -10.82
CA LEU A 242 11.12 13.80 -11.34
C LEU A 242 10.71 13.29 -12.72
N GLU A 243 11.68 13.07 -13.58
CA GLU A 243 11.50 12.46 -14.89
C GLU A 243 11.37 10.93 -14.76
N ASP A 244 10.34 10.47 -14.07
CA ASP A 244 9.97 9.07 -13.99
C ASP A 244 8.58 8.84 -14.59
N ARG A 245 8.21 7.57 -14.78
CA ARG A 245 6.90 7.19 -15.36
C ARG A 245 5.69 7.79 -14.62
N ARG A 246 5.85 8.13 -13.33
CA ARG A 246 4.79 8.68 -12.48
C ARG A 246 4.81 10.19 -12.38
N GLN A 247 5.84 10.85 -12.96
CA GLN A 247 6.12 12.28 -12.72
C GLN A 247 6.11 12.58 -11.22
N THR A 248 6.87 11.78 -10.47
CA THR A 248 6.90 11.87 -9.00
C THR A 248 7.32 13.25 -8.56
N GLU A 249 6.56 13.86 -7.66
CA GLU A 249 6.89 15.12 -7.03
C GLU A 249 7.51 14.90 -5.65
N LEU A 250 8.65 15.52 -5.40
CA LEU A 250 9.23 15.63 -4.06
C LEU A 250 8.91 17.01 -3.53
N LEU A 251 8.11 17.05 -2.47
CA LEU A 251 7.71 18.27 -1.80
C LEU A 251 8.61 18.48 -0.58
N ILE A 252 9.20 19.66 -0.46
CA ILE A 252 10.26 19.97 0.51
C ILE A 252 9.84 21.13 1.39
N TRP A 253 9.94 20.96 2.71
CA TRP A 253 9.75 21.99 3.72
C TRP A 253 11.02 22.14 4.54
N ILE A 254 11.33 23.39 4.94
CA ILE A 254 12.36 23.71 5.91
C ILE A 254 11.66 24.17 7.19
N ILE A 255 12.02 23.59 8.30
CA ILE A 255 11.39 23.78 9.61
C ILE A 255 12.02 24.95 10.36
#